data_f8fb67ef73432cef2ddc7af7039ec889
#
_entry.id   f8fb67ef73432cef2ddc7af7039ec889
#
_cell.length_a   1.000
_cell.length_b   1.000
_cell.length_c   1.000
_cell.angle_alpha   90.00
_cell.angle_beta   90.00
_cell.angle_gamma   90.00
#
_symmetry.space_group_name_H-M   'P 1'
#
loop_
_entity.id
_entity.type
_entity.pdbx_description
1 polymer ?
#
loop_
_entity_poly.entity_id
_entity_poly.type
_entity_poly.pdbx_seq_one_letter_code
_entity_poly.pdbx_strand_id
1 'polypeptide(L)'
;VSQPHYITNPELIAKNQTPFNDPLTKKGLVIEIDMLSDAFDLGVKHVTTNIAFSQIMGTGIDYQYDGKTYHFNKGVVDAYDKTISALSNKGMTVTVILLNDWNPNTPDLVYPGTQKNSNAFYYMFNAETEAGFDQTKAIASFLAQHYSGDNPNYGKVSNWIIGNEINNQQWNYMGPMDL
;
A
#
# COMPACT_ATOMS: atom_id res chain seq x y z
N VAL A 1 -1.72 -25.75 8.93
CA VAL A 1 -2.36 -24.46 8.73
C VAL A 1 -2.78 -23.96 10.10
N SER A 2 -2.29 -22.79 10.54
CA SER A 2 -2.69 -22.18 11.81
C SER A 2 -4.17 -21.74 11.77
N GLN A 3 -4.80 -21.71 12.94
CA GLN A 3 -6.14 -21.13 13.04
C GLN A 3 -6.09 -19.62 12.74
N PRO A 4 -7.15 -19.04 12.18
CA PRO A 4 -7.21 -17.59 11.99
C PRO A 4 -7.02 -16.85 13.32
N HIS A 5 -6.20 -15.81 13.30
CA HIS A 5 -6.03 -14.91 14.43
C HIS A 5 -6.77 -13.61 14.12
N TYR A 6 -7.62 -13.19 15.05
CA TYR A 6 -8.37 -11.95 14.93
C TYR A 6 -7.87 -10.94 15.96
N ILE A 7 -7.76 -9.68 15.56
CA ILE A 7 -7.54 -8.58 16.49
C ILE A 7 -8.88 -8.29 17.17
N THR A 8 -9.00 -8.71 18.43
CA THR A 8 -10.25 -8.56 19.18
C THR A 8 -10.35 -7.26 19.96
N ASN A 9 -9.20 -6.64 20.30
CA ASN A 9 -9.12 -5.40 21.05
C ASN A 9 -8.04 -4.50 20.42
N PRO A 10 -8.33 -3.80 19.33
CA PRO A 10 -7.38 -2.85 18.76
C PRO A 10 -7.14 -1.71 19.74
N GLU A 11 -5.88 -1.47 20.09
CA GLU A 11 -5.50 -0.33 20.95
C GLU A 11 -5.68 1.00 20.22
N LEU A 12 -5.64 0.97 18.89
CA LEU A 12 -5.82 2.14 18.04
C LEU A 12 -7.15 2.05 17.28
N ILE A 13 -7.95 3.09 17.44
CA ILE A 13 -9.19 3.26 16.70
C ILE A 13 -8.97 4.37 15.67
N ALA A 14 -9.42 4.14 14.44
CA ALA A 14 -9.34 5.15 13.39
C ALA A 14 -10.05 6.43 13.83
N LYS A 15 -9.41 7.59 13.62
CA LYS A 15 -10.01 8.90 13.94
C LYS A 15 -11.21 9.16 13.06
N ASN A 16 -11.12 8.82 11.78
CA ASN A 16 -12.24 8.93 10.86
C ASN A 16 -13.15 7.71 10.98
N GLN A 17 -14.35 7.94 11.51
CA GLN A 17 -15.39 6.92 11.70
C GLN A 17 -16.44 6.95 10.59
N THR A 18 -16.24 7.74 9.53
CA THR A 18 -17.17 7.80 8.39
C THR A 18 -17.28 6.42 7.74
N PRO A 19 -18.50 5.88 7.58
CA PRO A 19 -18.69 4.58 6.93
C PRO A 19 -18.12 4.57 5.52
N PHE A 20 -17.63 3.40 5.10
CA PHE A 20 -17.25 3.18 3.70
C PHE A 20 -18.51 2.99 2.85
N ASN A 21 -18.40 3.38 1.57
CA ASN A 21 -19.44 3.06 0.61
C ASN A 21 -19.55 1.54 0.45
N ASP A 22 -20.78 1.03 0.47
CA ASP A 22 -21.07 -0.37 0.16
C ASP A 22 -21.96 -0.43 -1.09
N PRO A 23 -21.38 -0.34 -2.30
CA PRO A 23 -22.13 -0.34 -3.54
C PRO A 23 -22.84 -1.67 -3.75
N LEU A 24 -24.10 -1.62 -4.25
CA LEU A 24 -24.86 -2.83 -4.58
C LEU A 24 -24.22 -3.64 -5.71
N THR A 25 -23.63 -2.95 -6.69
CA THR A 25 -22.88 -3.62 -7.76
C THR A 25 -21.53 -4.08 -7.27
N LYS A 26 -21.15 -5.30 -7.65
CA LYS A 26 -19.82 -5.88 -7.39
C LYS A 26 -18.87 -5.76 -8.59
N LYS A 27 -19.22 -4.96 -9.60
CA LYS A 27 -18.32 -4.69 -10.72
C LYS A 27 -17.10 -3.93 -10.24
N GLY A 28 -15.92 -4.47 -10.52
CA GLY A 28 -14.63 -3.91 -10.15
C GLY A 28 -13.61 -4.03 -11.27
N LEU A 29 -12.53 -3.25 -11.13
CA LEU A 29 -11.43 -3.20 -12.08
C LEU A 29 -10.12 -2.98 -11.34
N VAL A 30 -9.07 -3.70 -11.74
CA VAL A 30 -7.70 -3.29 -11.45
C VAL A 30 -7.35 -2.19 -12.45
N ILE A 31 -6.96 -1.02 -11.95
CA ILE A 31 -6.76 0.15 -12.79
C ILE A 31 -5.28 0.44 -13.04
N GLU A 32 -5.00 0.87 -14.26
CA GLU A 32 -3.78 1.61 -14.58
C GLU A 32 -4.06 3.12 -14.46
N ILE A 33 -3.09 3.87 -13.95
CA ILE A 33 -3.26 5.30 -13.66
C ILE A 33 -3.66 6.09 -14.91
N ASP A 34 -3.11 5.73 -16.06
CA ASP A 34 -3.38 6.40 -17.33
C ASP A 34 -4.76 6.07 -17.93
N MET A 35 -5.48 5.08 -17.34
CA MET A 35 -6.78 4.60 -17.82
C MET A 35 -7.92 4.85 -16.82
N LEU A 36 -7.80 5.89 -16.01
CA LEU A 36 -8.83 6.26 -15.02
C LEU A 36 -10.21 6.51 -15.64
N SER A 37 -10.25 7.09 -16.86
CA SER A 37 -11.49 7.34 -17.59
C SER A 37 -12.30 6.07 -17.83
N ASP A 38 -11.61 4.95 -18.12
CA ASP A 38 -12.26 3.67 -18.40
C ASP A 38 -13.06 3.15 -17.21
N ALA A 39 -12.52 3.32 -16.00
CA ALA A 39 -13.23 2.95 -14.78
C ALA A 39 -14.54 3.75 -14.61
N PHE A 40 -14.55 5.02 -14.99
CA PHE A 40 -15.72 5.88 -14.94
C PHE A 40 -16.74 5.51 -16.01
N ASP A 41 -16.28 5.30 -17.25
CA ASP A 41 -17.12 4.96 -18.40
C ASP A 41 -17.77 3.59 -18.25
N LEU A 42 -17.05 2.62 -17.69
CA LEU A 42 -17.57 1.30 -17.37
C LEU A 42 -18.54 1.28 -16.17
N GLY A 43 -18.59 2.37 -15.42
CA GLY A 43 -19.44 2.51 -14.25
C GLY A 43 -19.13 1.54 -13.12
N VAL A 44 -17.87 1.11 -13.01
CA VAL A 44 -17.43 0.25 -11.89
C VAL A 44 -17.51 0.99 -10.56
N LYS A 45 -17.69 0.26 -9.48
CA LYS A 45 -17.78 0.80 -8.13
C LYS A 45 -16.70 0.28 -7.20
N HIS A 46 -15.93 -0.69 -7.62
CA HIS A 46 -14.77 -1.21 -6.92
C HIS A 46 -13.54 -1.05 -7.80
N VAL A 47 -12.48 -0.50 -7.25
CA VAL A 47 -11.21 -0.33 -7.96
C VAL A 47 -10.07 -0.80 -7.10
N THR A 48 -9.08 -1.43 -7.74
CA THR A 48 -7.87 -1.87 -7.08
C THR A 48 -6.66 -1.25 -7.77
N THR A 49 -5.71 -0.78 -6.99
CA THR A 49 -4.41 -0.29 -7.46
C THR A 49 -3.31 -0.73 -6.50
N ASN A 50 -2.06 -0.53 -6.89
CA ASN A 50 -0.89 -0.94 -6.11
C ASN A 50 -0.13 0.28 -5.61
N ILE A 51 0.50 0.15 -4.42
CA ILE A 51 1.52 1.09 -3.93
C ILE A 51 2.76 0.28 -3.57
N ALA A 52 3.90 0.60 -4.20
CA ALA A 52 5.18 -0.01 -3.89
C ALA A 52 5.92 0.83 -2.85
N PHE A 53 6.32 0.21 -1.74
CA PHE A 53 6.96 0.90 -0.61
C PHE A 53 8.26 1.59 -0.97
N SER A 54 9.08 0.95 -1.81
CA SER A 54 10.35 1.55 -2.23
C SER A 54 10.18 2.86 -3.00
N GLN A 55 9.03 3.06 -3.67
CA GLN A 55 8.72 4.27 -4.41
C GLN A 55 8.25 5.41 -3.48
N ILE A 56 7.66 5.05 -2.34
CA ILE A 56 7.26 6.02 -1.32
C ILE A 56 8.47 6.66 -0.64
N MET A 57 9.57 5.93 -0.51
CA MET A 57 10.80 6.50 0.07
C MET A 57 11.40 7.56 -0.84
N GLY A 58 11.82 8.69 -0.27
CA GLY A 58 12.40 9.78 -1.07
C GLY A 58 12.53 11.08 -0.29
N THR A 59 12.13 12.19 -0.89
CA THR A 59 12.23 13.51 -0.30
C THR A 59 10.97 14.35 -0.51
N GLY A 60 10.81 15.40 0.27
CA GLY A 60 9.75 16.38 0.13
C GLY A 60 8.58 16.23 1.11
N ILE A 61 8.49 15.10 1.80
CA ILE A 61 7.58 14.91 2.94
C ILE A 61 8.40 14.37 4.11
N ASP A 62 8.36 15.05 5.24
CA ASP A 62 8.94 14.59 6.51
C ASP A 62 7.82 14.03 7.39
N TYR A 63 7.95 12.79 7.80
CA TYR A 63 6.98 12.09 8.63
C TYR A 63 7.61 11.61 9.93
N GLN A 64 7.01 12.01 11.05
CA GLN A 64 7.45 11.59 12.38
C GLN A 64 6.74 10.31 12.78
N TYR A 65 7.49 9.26 13.05
CA TYR A 65 6.98 8.01 13.52
C TYR A 65 7.92 7.38 14.54
N ASP A 66 7.39 7.06 15.71
CA ASP A 66 8.13 6.42 16.82
C ASP A 66 9.46 7.10 17.16
N GLY A 67 9.42 8.45 17.25
CA GLY A 67 10.59 9.27 17.58
C GLY A 67 11.64 9.42 16.47
N LYS A 68 11.40 8.86 15.30
CA LYS A 68 12.28 8.96 14.12
C LYS A 68 11.60 9.78 13.02
N THR A 69 12.43 10.43 12.18
CA THR A 69 11.96 11.13 10.98
C THR A 69 12.18 10.24 9.76
N TYR A 70 11.11 10.00 9.00
CA TYR A 70 11.15 9.30 7.72
C TYR A 70 10.88 10.30 6.59
N HIS A 71 11.54 10.10 5.45
CA HIS A 71 11.44 10.99 4.31
C HIS A 71 10.75 10.29 3.16
N PHE A 72 9.65 10.90 2.66
CA PHE A 72 8.85 10.31 1.60
C PHE A 72 8.87 11.16 0.34
N ASN A 73 8.70 10.50 -0.80
CA ASN A 73 8.73 11.09 -2.12
C ASN A 73 7.42 11.84 -2.41
N LYS A 74 7.48 13.16 -2.25
CA LYS A 74 6.31 14.02 -2.49
C LYS A 74 5.72 13.84 -3.90
N GLY A 75 6.55 13.73 -4.92
CA GLY A 75 6.08 13.60 -6.30
C GLY A 75 5.29 12.31 -6.53
N VAL A 76 5.73 11.21 -5.93
CA VAL A 76 5.02 9.92 -5.99
C VAL A 76 3.72 9.99 -5.18
N VAL A 77 3.75 10.53 -3.98
CA VAL A 77 2.55 10.70 -3.14
C VAL A 77 1.53 11.58 -3.84
N ASP A 78 1.94 12.73 -4.40
CA ASP A 78 1.04 13.61 -5.16
C ASP A 78 0.38 12.92 -6.37
N ALA A 79 1.07 11.98 -7.01
CA ALA A 79 0.49 11.19 -8.12
C ALA A 79 -0.59 10.23 -7.61
N TYR A 80 -0.33 9.54 -6.50
CA TYR A 80 -1.34 8.70 -5.85
C TYR A 80 -2.53 9.51 -5.33
N ASP A 81 -2.29 10.71 -4.77
CA ASP A 81 -3.35 11.61 -4.30
C ASP A 81 -4.35 11.92 -5.42
N LYS A 82 -3.87 12.26 -6.60
CA LYS A 82 -4.71 12.54 -7.77
C LYS A 82 -5.58 11.33 -8.14
N THR A 83 -5.00 10.15 -8.13
CA THR A 83 -5.68 8.91 -8.51
C THR A 83 -6.72 8.52 -7.45
N ILE A 84 -6.29 8.40 -6.20
CA ILE A 84 -7.14 7.93 -5.09
C ILE A 84 -8.27 8.92 -4.82
N SER A 85 -7.99 10.23 -4.85
CA SER A 85 -9.04 11.25 -4.66
C SER A 85 -10.04 11.24 -5.80
N ALA A 86 -9.59 11.12 -7.06
CA ALA A 86 -10.49 11.07 -8.22
C ALA A 86 -11.46 9.89 -8.15
N LEU A 87 -11.02 8.74 -7.66
CA LEU A 87 -11.82 7.53 -7.51
C LEU A 87 -12.75 7.61 -6.29
N SER A 88 -12.20 7.88 -5.12
CA SER A 88 -12.95 7.86 -3.87
C SER A 88 -13.99 8.99 -3.79
N ASN A 89 -13.68 10.18 -4.32
CA ASN A 89 -14.62 11.30 -4.36
C ASN A 89 -15.80 11.06 -5.33
N LYS A 90 -15.68 10.08 -6.24
CA LYS A 90 -16.80 9.58 -7.06
C LYS A 90 -17.56 8.43 -6.39
N GLY A 91 -17.29 8.16 -5.12
CA GLY A 91 -17.99 7.14 -4.35
C GLY A 91 -17.56 5.71 -4.68
N MET A 92 -16.39 5.52 -5.28
CA MET A 92 -15.84 4.19 -5.51
C MET A 92 -15.19 3.65 -4.24
N THR A 93 -15.29 2.35 -4.03
CA THR A 93 -14.55 1.61 -3.02
C THR A 93 -13.15 1.36 -3.55
N VAL A 94 -12.15 2.03 -2.96
CA VAL A 94 -10.75 1.91 -3.37
C VAL A 94 -10.05 0.86 -2.52
N THR A 95 -9.47 -0.12 -3.17
CA THR A 95 -8.60 -1.14 -2.56
C THR A 95 -7.17 -0.88 -3.01
N VAL A 96 -6.23 -0.87 -2.07
CA VAL A 96 -4.80 -0.74 -2.37
C VAL A 96 -4.06 -1.99 -1.93
N ILE A 97 -3.28 -2.56 -2.85
CA ILE A 97 -2.34 -3.64 -2.55
C ILE A 97 -0.98 -3.00 -2.25
N LEU A 98 -0.47 -3.21 -1.05
CA LEU A 98 0.86 -2.78 -0.64
C LEU A 98 1.87 -3.82 -1.11
N LEU A 99 2.80 -3.39 -1.92
CA LEU A 99 3.85 -4.21 -2.52
C LEU A 99 5.22 -3.65 -2.15
N ASN A 100 6.25 -4.42 -2.39
CA ASN A 100 7.62 -3.99 -2.19
C ASN A 100 8.46 -4.41 -3.40
N ASP A 101 9.03 -3.46 -4.12
CA ASP A 101 9.90 -3.73 -5.26
C ASP A 101 11.38 -3.57 -4.86
N TRP A 102 12.27 -4.07 -5.71
CA TRP A 102 13.69 -3.91 -5.51
C TRP A 102 14.15 -2.49 -5.80
N ASN A 103 14.78 -1.86 -4.79
CA ASN A 103 15.43 -0.57 -4.97
C ASN A 103 16.76 -0.55 -4.19
N PRO A 104 17.90 -0.34 -4.86
CA PRO A 104 19.21 -0.30 -4.19
C PRO A 104 19.35 0.83 -3.16
N ASN A 105 18.50 1.85 -3.24
CA ASN A 105 18.51 2.98 -2.31
C ASN A 105 17.68 2.71 -1.04
N THR A 106 16.91 1.63 -1.01
CA THR A 106 16.07 1.25 0.13
C THR A 106 16.27 -0.23 0.50
N PRO A 107 17.53 -0.66 0.74
CA PRO A 107 17.84 -2.07 0.96
C PRO A 107 17.17 -2.66 2.21
N ASP A 108 16.89 -1.81 3.21
CA ASP A 108 16.26 -2.25 4.45
C ASP A 108 14.79 -2.68 4.28
N LEU A 109 14.14 -2.29 3.17
CA LEU A 109 12.75 -2.68 2.91
C LEU A 109 12.58 -4.12 2.46
N VAL A 110 13.60 -4.75 1.88
CA VAL A 110 13.55 -6.13 1.42
C VAL A 110 14.13 -7.09 2.45
N TYR A 111 13.68 -8.34 2.41
CA TYR A 111 14.16 -9.39 3.30
C TYR A 111 15.71 -9.48 3.26
N PRO A 112 16.38 -9.59 4.42
CA PRO A 112 17.85 -9.53 4.51
C PRO A 112 18.55 -10.54 3.60
N GLY A 113 19.61 -10.08 2.94
CA GLY A 113 20.40 -10.91 2.02
C GLY A 113 19.77 -11.14 0.65
N THR A 114 18.54 -10.68 0.42
CA THR A 114 17.89 -10.78 -0.88
C THR A 114 18.60 -9.94 -1.93
N GLN A 115 18.96 -10.57 -3.04
CA GLN A 115 19.55 -9.90 -4.20
C GLN A 115 18.50 -9.65 -5.27
N LYS A 116 18.77 -8.69 -6.17
CA LYS A 116 17.89 -8.45 -7.32
C LYS A 116 17.76 -9.72 -8.14
N ASN A 117 16.53 -10.08 -8.49
CA ASN A 117 16.20 -11.22 -9.32
C ASN A 117 15.34 -10.74 -10.51
N SER A 118 15.81 -10.97 -11.75
CA SER A 118 15.09 -10.54 -12.96
C SER A 118 13.74 -11.24 -13.17
N ASN A 119 13.51 -12.37 -12.49
CA ASN A 119 12.26 -13.13 -12.57
C ASN A 119 11.27 -12.76 -11.45
N ALA A 120 11.68 -11.91 -10.49
CA ALA A 120 10.81 -11.44 -9.43
C ALA A 120 10.24 -10.07 -9.77
N PHE A 121 8.94 -9.93 -9.66
CA PHE A 121 8.26 -8.64 -9.78
C PHE A 121 8.30 -7.85 -8.48
N TYR A 122 8.03 -8.55 -7.37
CA TYR A 122 8.01 -7.96 -6.04
C TYR A 122 8.78 -8.81 -5.04
N TYR A 123 9.06 -8.22 -3.89
CA TYR A 123 9.94 -8.75 -2.86
C TYR A 123 9.25 -8.76 -1.52
N MET A 124 9.58 -9.72 -0.68
CA MET A 124 9.07 -9.80 0.67
C MET A 124 9.52 -8.60 1.50
N PHE A 125 8.61 -8.06 2.29
CA PHE A 125 8.90 -7.03 3.27
C PHE A 125 9.90 -7.53 4.32
N ASN A 126 10.79 -6.66 4.74
CA ASN A 126 11.71 -6.96 5.83
C ASN A 126 11.01 -6.78 7.17
N ALA A 127 10.55 -7.88 7.74
CA ALA A 127 10.03 -7.93 9.09
C ALA A 127 11.03 -8.56 10.09
N GLU A 128 12.27 -8.86 9.66
CA GLU A 128 13.28 -9.55 10.47
C GLU A 128 14.19 -8.56 11.20
N THR A 129 14.62 -7.49 10.52
CA THR A 129 15.47 -6.48 11.14
C THR A 129 14.65 -5.34 11.73
N GLU A 130 15.11 -4.77 12.85
CA GLU A 130 14.45 -3.62 13.46
C GLU A 130 14.32 -2.45 12.48
N ALA A 131 15.40 -2.14 11.74
CA ALA A 131 15.42 -1.06 10.76
C ALA A 131 14.35 -1.25 9.65
N GLY A 132 14.29 -2.45 9.07
CA GLY A 132 13.33 -2.76 8.01
C GLY A 132 11.89 -2.77 8.53
N PHE A 133 11.68 -3.35 9.70
CA PHE A 133 10.37 -3.41 10.32
C PHE A 133 9.85 -2.01 10.68
N ASP A 134 10.69 -1.15 11.27
CA ASP A 134 10.32 0.23 11.60
C ASP A 134 10.02 1.06 10.36
N GLN A 135 10.83 0.91 9.31
CA GLN A 135 10.60 1.59 8.04
C GLN A 135 9.28 1.14 7.40
N THR A 136 9.01 -0.16 7.39
CA THR A 136 7.75 -0.75 6.90
C THR A 136 6.55 -0.20 7.69
N LYS A 137 6.63 -0.17 9.03
CA LYS A 137 5.58 0.39 9.89
C LYS A 137 5.35 1.88 9.62
N ALA A 138 6.43 2.66 9.47
CA ALA A 138 6.34 4.09 9.24
C ALA A 138 5.63 4.40 7.91
N ILE A 139 5.98 3.68 6.83
CA ILE A 139 5.32 3.83 5.53
C ILE A 139 3.84 3.45 5.63
N ALA A 140 3.54 2.29 6.22
CA ALA A 140 2.16 1.83 6.37
C ALA A 140 1.31 2.80 7.21
N SER A 141 1.87 3.32 8.31
CA SER A 141 1.22 4.31 9.16
C SER A 141 0.96 5.62 8.42
N PHE A 142 1.95 6.11 7.67
CA PHE A 142 1.79 7.30 6.83
C PHE A 142 0.67 7.12 5.82
N LEU A 143 0.69 6.04 5.04
CA LEU A 143 -0.31 5.78 4.01
C LEU A 143 -1.72 5.64 4.60
N ALA A 144 -1.87 4.91 5.71
CA ALA A 144 -3.15 4.74 6.38
C ALA A 144 -3.71 6.07 6.91
N GLN A 145 -2.87 6.94 7.46
CA GLN A 145 -3.27 8.27 7.93
C GLN A 145 -3.58 9.20 6.76
N HIS A 146 -2.74 9.21 5.73
CA HIS A 146 -2.85 10.11 4.58
C HIS A 146 -4.13 9.83 3.76
N TYR A 147 -4.47 8.55 3.57
CA TYR A 147 -5.66 8.12 2.84
C TYR A 147 -6.82 7.71 3.75
N SER A 148 -6.92 8.27 4.94
CA SER A 148 -8.03 8.03 5.89
C SER A 148 -9.38 8.59 5.39
N GLY A 149 -9.34 9.56 4.48
CA GLY A 149 -10.51 10.32 4.03
C GLY A 149 -10.74 11.63 4.79
N ASP A 150 -9.84 11.98 5.71
CA ASP A 150 -9.92 13.27 6.44
C ASP A 150 -9.71 14.47 5.51
N ASN A 151 -8.91 14.28 4.47
CA ASN A 151 -8.66 15.30 3.44
C ASN A 151 -9.13 14.80 2.07
N PRO A 152 -10.17 15.42 1.48
CA PRO A 152 -10.70 15.01 0.17
C PRO A 152 -9.70 15.17 -0.98
N ASN A 153 -8.67 16.01 -0.82
CA ASN A 153 -7.62 16.17 -1.84
C ASN A 153 -6.70 14.93 -1.92
N TYR A 154 -6.60 14.15 -0.86
CA TYR A 154 -5.85 12.89 -0.84
C TYR A 154 -6.75 11.69 -1.15
N GLY A 155 -8.02 11.82 -0.82
CA GLY A 155 -9.01 10.77 -1.00
C GLY A 155 -9.03 9.74 0.15
N LYS A 156 -9.69 8.62 -0.11
CA LYS A 156 -9.92 7.57 0.89
C LYS A 156 -9.64 6.19 0.31
N VAL A 157 -8.79 5.42 0.98
CA VAL A 157 -8.62 3.99 0.73
C VAL A 157 -9.54 3.22 1.66
N SER A 158 -10.38 2.36 1.08
CA SER A 158 -11.37 1.56 1.81
C SER A 158 -10.80 0.25 2.31
N ASN A 159 -9.92 -0.36 1.54
CA ASN A 159 -9.34 -1.66 1.87
C ASN A 159 -7.83 -1.65 1.61
N TRP A 160 -7.09 -2.26 2.53
CA TRP A 160 -5.65 -2.48 2.40
C TRP A 160 -5.36 -3.98 2.30
N ILE A 161 -4.59 -4.37 1.32
CA ILE A 161 -4.06 -5.73 1.16
C ILE A 161 -2.55 -5.66 1.35
N ILE A 162 -2.02 -6.43 2.27
CA ILE A 162 -0.59 -6.47 2.57
C ILE A 162 0.05 -7.62 1.78
N GLY A 163 0.83 -7.25 0.78
CA GLY A 163 1.47 -8.20 -0.12
C GLY A 163 0.50 -8.81 -1.14
N ASN A 164 1.06 -9.55 -2.09
CA ASN A 164 0.31 -10.28 -3.10
C ASN A 164 0.97 -11.64 -3.32
N GLU A 165 0.18 -12.72 -3.37
CA GLU A 165 0.67 -14.08 -3.59
C GLU A 165 1.92 -14.41 -2.74
N ILE A 166 1.80 -14.20 -1.43
CA ILE A 166 2.93 -14.24 -0.49
C ILE A 166 3.68 -15.59 -0.44
N ASN A 167 3.10 -16.63 -1.00
CA ASN A 167 3.70 -17.95 -1.18
C ASN A 167 4.34 -18.18 -2.57
N ASN A 168 4.39 -17.14 -3.42
CA ASN A 168 4.92 -17.22 -4.77
C ASN A 168 6.22 -16.41 -4.89
N GLN A 169 7.32 -17.05 -5.23
CA GLN A 169 8.64 -16.43 -5.36
C GLN A 169 8.75 -15.39 -6.48
N GLN A 170 7.83 -15.34 -7.40
CA GLN A 170 7.79 -14.30 -8.43
C GLN A 170 7.16 -13.00 -7.90
N TRP A 171 6.15 -13.12 -7.02
CA TRP A 171 5.36 -12.01 -6.50
C TRP A 171 5.74 -11.59 -5.08
N ASN A 172 6.56 -12.39 -4.41
CA ASN A 172 7.02 -12.13 -3.03
C ASN A 172 8.38 -12.78 -2.79
N TYR A 173 9.38 -12.37 -3.57
CA TYR A 173 10.71 -12.96 -3.56
C TYR A 173 11.45 -12.64 -2.25
N MET A 174 11.99 -13.65 -1.62
CA MET A 174 12.73 -13.57 -0.37
C MET A 174 14.12 -14.23 -0.42
N GLY A 175 14.62 -14.43 -1.62
CA GLY A 175 15.89 -15.13 -1.86
C GLY A 175 15.70 -16.56 -2.31
N PRO A 176 16.78 -17.27 -2.67
CA PRO A 176 16.69 -18.68 -3.02
C PRO A 176 16.30 -19.47 -1.77
N MET A 177 15.10 -20.00 -1.78
CA MET A 177 14.58 -20.89 -0.74
C MET A 177 14.08 -22.18 -1.39
N ASP A 178 14.45 -23.31 -0.83
CA ASP A 178 13.79 -24.58 -1.10
C ASP A 178 12.45 -24.57 -0.34
N LEU A 179 11.35 -24.50 -1.07
CA LEU A 179 9.99 -24.57 -0.55
C LEU A 179 9.55 -26.01 -0.38
#